data_86b504b58f46c35640bdb9f542ba2326
#
_entry.id   86b504b58f46c35640bdb9f542ba2326
#
_cell.length_a   1.000
_cell.length_b   1.000
_cell.length_c   1.000
_cell.angle_alpha   90.00
_cell.angle_beta   90.00
_cell.angle_gamma   90.00
#
_symmetry.space_group_name_H-M   'P 1'
#
loop_
_entity.id
_entity.type
_entity.pdbx_description
1 polymer ?
#
loop_
_entity_poly.entity_id
_entity_poly.type
_entity_poly.pdbx_seq_one_letter_code
_entity_poly.pdbx_strand_id
1 'polypeptide(L)'
;MKKFKIYAGMGGSFGGATYQCTIEAENEREALNYAYQIATEEYQSYEGYHYGIMSWEDCEEDLCESGMLEDLTENEYEDTVNAHYLDEIESWIDYYVIETTDEDEEEEE
;
A
#
# COMPACT_ATOMS: atom_id res chain seq x y z
N MET A 1 12.57 -14.29 -17.05
CA MET A 1 11.64 -13.58 -16.17
C MET A 1 10.25 -13.51 -16.77
N LYS A 2 9.24 -13.38 -15.94
CA LYS A 2 7.86 -13.23 -16.36
C LYS A 2 7.48 -11.76 -16.40
N LYS A 3 6.49 -11.43 -17.21
CA LYS A 3 5.95 -10.07 -17.27
C LYS A 3 4.64 -10.00 -16.52
N PHE A 4 4.47 -8.92 -15.78
CA PHE A 4 3.26 -8.69 -14.99
C PHE A 4 2.76 -7.27 -15.21
N LYS A 5 1.45 -7.16 -15.40
CA LYS A 5 0.78 -5.86 -15.41
C LYS A 5 0.50 -5.48 -13.97
N ILE A 6 0.87 -4.28 -13.61
CA ILE A 6 0.76 -3.79 -12.23
C ILE A 6 -0.45 -2.88 -12.11
N TYR A 7 -1.34 -3.23 -11.19
CA TYR A 7 -2.52 -2.43 -10.87
C TYR A 7 -2.43 -2.02 -9.40
N ALA A 8 -2.56 -0.75 -9.15
CA ALA A 8 -2.46 -0.23 -7.78
C ALA A 8 -3.18 1.09 -7.65
N GLY A 9 -3.63 1.40 -6.46
CA GLY A 9 -4.31 2.65 -6.17
C GLY A 9 -5.00 2.61 -4.82
N MET A 10 -5.90 3.56 -4.62
CA MET A 10 -6.71 3.66 -3.41
C MET A 10 -8.09 3.10 -3.70
N GLY A 11 -8.61 2.30 -2.76
CA GLY A 11 -9.94 1.72 -2.87
C GLY A 11 -11.05 2.69 -2.49
N GLY A 12 -12.26 2.17 -2.40
CA GLY A 12 -13.42 2.96 -1.99
C GLY A 12 -13.70 4.12 -2.93
N SER A 13 -13.86 5.31 -2.38
CA SER A 13 -14.20 6.50 -3.15
C SER A 13 -13.10 6.93 -4.13
N PHE A 14 -11.90 6.37 -4.03
CA PHE A 14 -10.81 6.67 -4.95
C PHE A 14 -10.85 5.85 -6.24
N GLY A 15 -11.74 4.88 -6.33
CA GLY A 15 -11.96 4.12 -7.55
C GLY A 15 -11.24 2.78 -7.67
N GLY A 16 -10.40 2.44 -6.71
CA GLY A 16 -9.70 1.15 -6.69
C GLY A 16 -8.41 1.15 -7.50
N ALA A 17 -7.85 -0.04 -7.69
CA ALA A 17 -6.59 -0.21 -8.42
C ALA A 17 -6.76 0.13 -9.89
N THR A 18 -5.77 0.85 -10.43
CA THR A 18 -5.73 1.19 -11.84
C THR A 18 -4.40 0.72 -12.44
N TYR A 19 -4.38 0.55 -13.75
CA TYR A 19 -3.17 0.12 -14.43
C TYR A 19 -2.05 1.14 -14.26
N GLN A 20 -0.88 0.69 -13.82
CA GLN A 20 0.27 1.56 -13.62
C GLN A 20 1.36 1.34 -14.66
N CYS A 21 1.77 0.08 -14.83
CA CYS A 21 2.85 -0.27 -15.75
C CYS A 21 2.95 -1.78 -15.88
N THR A 22 3.84 -2.21 -16.77
CA THR A 22 4.18 -3.63 -16.92
C THR A 22 5.64 -3.78 -16.53
N ILE A 23 5.94 -4.76 -15.69
CA ILE A 23 7.31 -5.02 -15.24
C ILE A 23 7.69 -6.47 -15.50
N GLU A 24 8.98 -6.72 -15.44
CA GLU A 24 9.51 -8.08 -15.44
C GLU A 24 9.86 -8.44 -13.99
N ALA A 25 9.43 -9.62 -13.56
CA ALA A 25 9.70 -10.10 -12.22
C ALA A 25 9.88 -11.63 -12.26
N GLU A 26 10.58 -12.17 -11.28
CA GLU A 26 10.81 -13.60 -11.22
C GLU A 26 9.55 -14.39 -10.90
N ASN A 27 8.66 -13.80 -10.11
CA ASN A 27 7.42 -14.45 -9.70
C ASN A 27 6.37 -13.41 -9.33
N GLU A 28 5.16 -13.91 -9.09
CA GLU A 28 4.02 -13.06 -8.73
C GLU A 28 4.27 -12.27 -7.46
N ARG A 29 4.95 -12.87 -6.50
CA ARG A 29 5.22 -12.22 -5.21
C ARG A 29 6.04 -10.94 -5.39
N GLU A 30 7.06 -10.98 -6.24
CA GLU A 30 7.86 -9.77 -6.52
C GLU A 30 7.01 -8.70 -7.17
N ALA A 31 6.16 -9.09 -8.11
CA ALA A 31 5.27 -8.16 -8.79
C ALA A 31 4.27 -7.55 -7.81
N LEU A 32 3.72 -8.36 -6.89
CA LEU A 32 2.79 -7.87 -5.86
C LEU A 32 3.47 -6.89 -4.91
N ASN A 33 4.73 -7.15 -4.55
CA ASN A 33 5.48 -6.22 -3.71
C ASN A 33 5.63 -4.86 -4.40
N TYR A 34 5.86 -4.87 -5.70
CA TYR A 34 5.96 -3.64 -6.47
C TYR A 34 4.64 -2.89 -6.49
N ALA A 35 3.53 -3.60 -6.73
CA ALA A 35 2.20 -3.01 -6.72
C ALA A 35 1.87 -2.42 -5.35
N TYR A 36 2.21 -3.14 -4.29
CA TYR A 36 2.01 -2.69 -2.92
C TYR A 36 2.75 -1.37 -2.66
N GLN A 37 3.99 -1.27 -3.13
CA GLN A 37 4.77 -0.05 -2.95
C GLN A 37 4.13 1.14 -3.65
N ILE A 38 3.64 0.94 -4.87
CA ILE A 38 2.96 2.01 -5.61
C ILE A 38 1.70 2.47 -4.87
N ALA A 39 0.88 1.52 -4.44
CA ALA A 39 -0.34 1.83 -3.70
C ALA A 39 -0.04 2.55 -2.39
N THR A 40 1.00 2.11 -1.68
CA THR A 40 1.43 2.75 -0.43
C THR A 40 1.88 4.19 -0.67
N GLU A 41 2.63 4.43 -1.72
CA GLU A 41 3.07 5.79 -2.06
C GLU A 41 1.88 6.69 -2.37
N GLU A 42 0.86 6.16 -3.02
CA GLU A 42 -0.35 6.92 -3.29
C GLU A 42 -1.08 7.26 -1.99
N TYR A 43 -1.20 6.30 -1.07
CA TYR A 43 -1.75 6.56 0.25
C TYR A 43 -1.01 7.70 0.93
N GLN A 44 0.31 7.64 0.93
CA GLN A 44 1.15 8.62 1.59
C GLN A 44 0.98 10.02 0.98
N SER A 45 0.67 10.09 -0.31
CA SER A 45 0.46 11.37 -0.98
C SER A 45 -0.81 12.09 -0.50
N TYR A 46 -1.74 11.35 0.09
CA TYR A 46 -2.99 11.93 0.62
C TYR A 46 -2.90 12.26 2.11
N GLU A 47 -1.84 11.88 2.78
CA GLU A 47 -1.67 12.18 4.20
C GLU A 47 -1.63 13.69 4.42
N GLY A 48 -2.42 14.15 5.37
CA GLY A 48 -2.52 15.57 5.68
C GLY A 48 -3.45 16.37 4.77
N TYR A 49 -3.94 15.77 3.70
CA TYR A 49 -4.83 16.44 2.75
C TYR A 49 -6.23 15.85 2.71
N HIS A 50 -6.36 14.58 3.00
CA HIS A 50 -7.64 13.91 2.89
C HIS A 50 -8.12 13.41 4.25
N TYR A 51 -9.37 13.70 4.58
CA TYR A 51 -9.96 13.27 5.84
C TYR A 51 -10.04 11.74 5.90
N GLY A 52 -9.59 11.19 7.01
CA GLY A 52 -9.60 9.75 7.23
C GLY A 52 -8.31 9.04 6.86
N ILE A 53 -7.42 9.73 6.16
CA ILE A 53 -6.11 9.18 5.81
C ILE A 53 -5.14 9.51 6.94
N MET A 54 -4.71 8.51 7.67
CA MET A 54 -3.84 8.69 8.84
C MET A 54 -2.37 8.60 8.48
N SER A 55 -1.58 9.57 8.95
CA SER A 55 -0.13 9.53 8.85
C SER A 55 0.43 8.67 9.98
N TRP A 56 1.74 8.43 9.98
CA TRP A 56 2.40 7.72 11.07
C TRP A 56 2.16 8.43 12.40
N GLU A 57 2.28 9.75 12.41
CA GLU A 57 2.06 10.57 13.61
C GLU A 57 0.61 10.50 14.09
N ASP A 58 -0.33 10.46 13.16
CA ASP A 58 -1.75 10.30 13.50
C ASP A 58 -2.00 8.96 14.19
N CYS A 59 -1.37 7.91 13.70
CA CYS A 59 -1.47 6.57 14.31
C CYS A 59 -0.85 6.57 15.70
N GLU A 60 0.29 7.21 15.86
CA GLU A 60 0.97 7.33 17.14
C GLU A 60 0.05 8.03 18.16
N GLU A 61 -0.54 9.15 17.76
CA GLU A 61 -1.44 9.92 18.63
C GLU A 61 -2.66 9.09 19.03
N ASP A 62 -3.24 8.37 18.09
CA ASP A 62 -4.39 7.52 18.36
C ASP A 62 -4.07 6.44 19.39
N LEU A 63 -2.92 5.78 19.25
CA LEU A 63 -2.49 4.76 20.19
C LEU A 63 -2.13 5.35 21.55
N CYS A 64 -1.56 6.54 21.58
CA CYS A 64 -1.27 7.25 22.84
C CYS A 64 -2.56 7.53 23.61
N GLU A 65 -3.58 8.00 22.92
CA GLU A 65 -4.87 8.30 23.56
C GLU A 65 -5.54 7.07 24.13
N SER A 66 -5.35 5.91 23.48
CA SER A 66 -5.94 4.65 23.96
C SER A 66 -5.13 4.00 25.08
N GLY A 67 -3.94 4.53 25.39
CA GLY A 67 -3.06 3.98 26.41
C GLY A 67 -2.26 2.77 25.98
N MET A 68 -2.32 2.40 24.72
CA MET A 68 -1.63 1.19 24.21
C MET A 68 -0.11 1.34 24.14
N LEU A 69 0.41 2.54 24.24
CA LEU A 69 1.85 2.79 24.17
C LEU A 69 2.51 2.93 25.53
N GLU A 70 1.74 2.80 26.62
CA GLU A 70 2.28 2.89 27.97
C GLU A 70 3.14 1.65 28.29
N ASP A 71 4.23 1.88 29.01
CA ASP A 71 5.11 0.80 29.49
C ASP A 71 5.81 -0.01 28.40
N LEU A 72 5.87 0.50 27.17
CA LEU A 72 6.58 -0.17 26.09
C LEU A 72 8.02 0.30 26.02
N THR A 73 8.92 -0.62 25.60
CA THR A 73 10.27 -0.23 25.26
C THR A 73 10.25 0.58 23.99
N GLU A 74 11.35 1.27 23.67
CA GLU A 74 11.44 2.07 22.46
C GLU A 74 11.15 1.25 21.21
N ASN A 75 11.70 0.05 21.11
CA ASN A 75 11.48 -0.84 19.98
C ASN A 75 10.04 -1.30 19.89
N GLU A 76 9.45 -1.66 21.02
CA GLU A 76 8.03 -2.07 21.07
C GLU A 76 7.10 -0.92 20.67
N TYR A 77 7.45 0.28 21.08
CA TYR A 77 6.70 1.49 20.74
C TYR A 77 6.66 1.69 19.23
N GLU A 78 7.84 1.70 18.60
CA GLU A 78 7.93 1.86 17.15
C GLU A 78 7.20 0.75 16.39
N ASP A 79 7.39 -0.51 16.82
CA ASP A 79 6.76 -1.65 16.17
C ASP A 79 5.23 -1.57 16.26
N THR A 80 4.71 -1.12 17.40
CA THR A 80 3.27 -1.00 17.61
C THR A 80 2.68 0.09 16.70
N VAL A 81 3.33 1.24 16.64
CA VAL A 81 2.86 2.34 15.78
C VAL A 81 2.98 1.96 14.31
N ASN A 82 4.08 1.33 13.92
CA ASN A 82 4.28 0.87 12.54
C ASN A 82 3.19 -0.13 12.13
N ALA A 83 2.86 -1.07 13.01
CA ALA A 83 1.82 -2.05 12.72
C ALA A 83 0.47 -1.40 12.50
N HIS A 84 0.13 -0.42 13.33
CA HIS A 84 -1.14 0.32 13.20
C HIS A 84 -1.16 1.12 11.90
N TYR A 85 -0.06 1.77 11.57
CA TYR A 85 0.07 2.55 10.34
C TYR A 85 -0.09 1.65 9.10
N LEU A 86 0.55 0.48 9.10
CA LEU A 86 0.43 -0.47 8.00
C LEU A 86 -1.00 -1.00 7.86
N ASP A 87 -1.67 -1.26 8.97
CA ASP A 87 -3.08 -1.68 8.95
C ASP A 87 -3.98 -0.62 8.32
N GLU A 88 -3.72 0.66 8.63
CA GLU A 88 -4.47 1.76 8.04
C GLU A 88 -4.22 1.85 6.54
N ILE A 89 -2.97 1.76 6.12
CA ILE A 89 -2.61 1.77 4.70
C ILE A 89 -3.35 0.66 3.98
N GLU A 90 -3.24 -0.57 4.49
CA GLU A 90 -3.83 -1.75 3.85
C GLU A 90 -5.35 -1.68 3.78
N SER A 91 -5.98 -0.97 4.71
CA SER A 91 -7.44 -0.82 4.68
C SER A 91 -7.92 0.12 3.57
N TRP A 92 -7.05 0.98 3.06
CA TRP A 92 -7.38 1.96 2.03
C TRP A 92 -6.91 1.58 0.65
N ILE A 93 -5.75 0.90 0.53
CA ILE A 93 -5.16 0.61 -0.78
C ILE A 93 -5.79 -0.61 -1.44
N ASP A 94 -5.68 -0.63 -2.75
CA ASP A 94 -6.11 -1.76 -3.56
C ASP A 94 -5.00 -2.01 -4.58
N TYR A 95 -4.61 -3.25 -4.76
CA TYR A 95 -3.57 -3.60 -5.71
C TYR A 95 -3.67 -5.06 -6.11
N TYR A 96 -3.23 -5.34 -7.33
CA TYR A 96 -3.12 -6.70 -7.83
C TYR A 96 -2.21 -6.70 -9.06
N VAL A 97 -1.84 -7.90 -9.51
CA VAL A 97 -1.02 -8.04 -10.70
C VAL A 97 -1.61 -9.13 -11.58
N ILE A 98 -1.35 -9.03 -12.88
CA ILE A 98 -1.78 -10.00 -13.86
C ILE A 98 -0.56 -10.41 -14.66
N GLU A 99 -0.24 -11.71 -14.67
CA GLU A 99 0.83 -12.23 -15.50
C GLU A 99 0.42 -12.09 -16.96
N THR A 100 1.32 -11.62 -17.79
CA THR A 100 1.03 -11.36 -19.20
C THR A 100 2.17 -11.84 -20.10
N THR A 101 1.89 -11.87 -21.39
CA THR A 101 2.87 -12.18 -22.41
C THR A 101 2.99 -11.00 -23.35
N ASP A 102 3.99 -11.05 -24.24
CA ASP A 102 4.16 -10.01 -25.24
C ASP A 102 2.93 -9.85 -26.13
N GLU A 103 2.23 -10.95 -26.40
CA GLU A 103 1.01 -10.93 -27.21
C GLU A 103 -0.11 -10.18 -26.49
N ASP A 104 -0.26 -10.40 -25.18
CA ASP A 104 -1.27 -9.73 -24.38
C ASP A 104 -1.01 -8.23 -24.31
N GLU A 105 0.25 -7.83 -24.25
CA GLU A 105 0.61 -6.41 -24.26
C GLU A 105 0.22 -5.73 -25.56
N GLU A 106 0.40 -6.40 -26.69
CA GLU A 106 0.03 -5.85 -27.98
C GLU A 106 -1.48 -5.66 -28.11
N GLU A 107 -2.25 -6.59 -27.53
CA GLU A 107 -3.71 -6.50 -27.58
C GLU A 107 -4.29 -5.32 -26.82
N GLU A 108 -3.56 -4.79 -25.84
CA GLU A 108 -4.03 -3.68 -25.05
C GLU A 108 -3.80 -2.32 -25.70
N GLU A 109 -3.00 -2.29 -26.72
CA GLU A 109 -2.78 -1.07 -27.46
C GLU A 109 -3.95 -0.77 -28.41
#